data_148eddc3ed75492198cc48a26c93ad29
#
_entry.id   148eddc3ed75492198cc48a26c93ad29
#
_cell.length_a   1.000
_cell.length_b   1.000
_cell.length_c   1.000
_cell.angle_alpha   90.00
_cell.angle_beta   90.00
_cell.angle_gamma   90.00
#
_symmetry.space_group_name_H-M   'P 1'
#
loop_
_entity.id
_entity.type
_entity.pdbx_description
1 polymer ?
#
loop_
_entity_poly.entity_id
_entity_poly.type
_entity_poly.pdbx_seq_one_letter_code
_entity_poly.pdbx_strand_id
1 'polypeptide(L)'
;MKHRIIIALLVTIFASPAPLLVSAVGRTKRISRQVLEDKIRGGWAGQMIGVSFGAPTEFHFNGRINEEAIKWKPEMVSNAIVQDDLYVEMTFTEVLDRIGLQATTEQFGDAFRTSGYELWHANAGARRLLNQGMKAPLTGDPRYNIHANDIDFQIESDFIGLMTPGLPQEANIFADRVGHVMNYGDGVYGGMFFAGMYAAAFFESDTRKVVELGLKSIPAESEYGRVIRDVLTWSAQHPDDWKLVWKLLKDKWDKDDPCTEGALNPFNIDAK
;
A
#
# COMPACT_ATOMS: atom_id res chain seq x y z
N MET A 1 -36.66 -78.82 -14.37
CA MET A 1 -36.00 -77.91 -15.35
C MET A 1 -35.68 -76.63 -14.65
N LYS A 2 -34.41 -76.33 -14.28
CA LYS A 2 -33.98 -75.13 -13.57
C LYS A 2 -33.30 -74.19 -14.57
N HIS A 3 -33.90 -73.05 -14.85
CA HIS A 3 -33.29 -72.06 -15.75
C HIS A 3 -32.34 -71.19 -14.87
N ARG A 4 -31.08 -71.18 -15.25
CA ARG A 4 -30.05 -70.25 -14.73
C ARG A 4 -30.00 -69.05 -15.66
N ILE A 5 -30.35 -67.88 -15.09
CA ILE A 5 -30.17 -66.56 -15.72
C ILE A 5 -28.76 -66.15 -15.40
N ILE A 6 -27.91 -65.92 -16.41
CA ILE A 6 -26.58 -65.32 -16.30
C ILE A 6 -26.76 -63.83 -16.56
N ILE A 7 -26.54 -63.00 -15.55
CA ILE A 7 -26.49 -61.54 -15.68
C ILE A 7 -25.03 -61.17 -15.95
N ALA A 8 -24.75 -60.72 -17.17
CA ALA A 8 -23.46 -60.17 -17.52
C ALA A 8 -23.40 -58.69 -17.07
N LEU A 9 -22.53 -58.40 -16.11
CA LEU A 9 -22.28 -57.03 -15.63
C LEU A 9 -21.24 -56.36 -16.58
N LEU A 10 -21.70 -55.43 -17.41
CA LEU A 10 -20.82 -54.58 -18.21
C LEU A 10 -20.27 -53.47 -17.32
N VAL A 11 -18.99 -53.57 -16.95
CA VAL A 11 -18.26 -52.49 -16.29
C VAL A 11 -17.72 -51.56 -17.38
N THR A 12 -18.36 -50.43 -17.57
CA THR A 12 -17.84 -49.33 -18.40
C THR A 12 -16.83 -48.51 -17.58
N ILE A 13 -15.56 -48.65 -17.87
CA ILE A 13 -14.49 -47.83 -17.30
C ILE A 13 -14.52 -46.48 -18.04
N PHE A 14 -15.04 -45.45 -17.40
CA PHE A 14 -14.86 -44.07 -17.81
C PHE A 14 -13.44 -43.66 -17.48
N ALA A 15 -12.56 -43.63 -18.48
CA ALA A 15 -11.27 -42.98 -18.38
C ALA A 15 -11.51 -41.44 -18.36
N SER A 16 -11.52 -40.82 -17.19
CA SER A 16 -11.47 -39.36 -17.09
C SER A 16 -10.11 -38.88 -17.61
N PRO A 17 -10.07 -37.93 -18.55
CA PRO A 17 -8.80 -37.30 -18.92
C PRO A 17 -8.24 -36.56 -17.70
N ALA A 18 -7.04 -36.94 -17.29
CA ALA A 18 -6.31 -36.19 -16.25
C ALA A 18 -6.13 -34.74 -16.72
N PRO A 19 -6.39 -33.73 -15.87
CA PRO A 19 -6.12 -32.35 -16.22
C PRO A 19 -4.62 -32.23 -16.51
N LEU A 20 -4.28 -31.84 -17.74
CA LEU A 20 -2.94 -31.37 -18.06
C LEU A 20 -2.66 -30.12 -17.20
N LEU A 21 -1.92 -30.28 -16.11
CA LEU A 21 -1.29 -29.20 -15.40
C LEU A 21 -0.30 -28.53 -16.37
N VAL A 22 -0.79 -27.56 -17.15
CA VAL A 22 0.07 -26.62 -17.85
C VAL A 22 0.74 -25.77 -16.77
N SER A 23 1.92 -26.20 -16.35
CA SER A 23 2.82 -25.40 -15.54
C SER A 23 3.15 -24.17 -16.37
N ALA A 24 2.51 -23.04 -16.06
CA ALA A 24 2.92 -21.75 -16.57
C ALA A 24 4.30 -21.48 -15.97
N VAL A 25 5.34 -21.86 -16.70
CA VAL A 25 6.71 -21.44 -16.39
C VAL A 25 6.73 -19.93 -16.57
N GLY A 26 6.48 -19.21 -15.48
CA GLY A 26 6.57 -17.77 -15.43
C GLY A 26 7.97 -17.37 -15.91
N ARG A 27 8.04 -16.48 -16.91
CA ARG A 27 9.32 -15.96 -17.38
C ARG A 27 10.05 -15.34 -16.20
N THR A 28 11.17 -15.93 -15.79
CA THR A 28 12.05 -15.41 -14.75
C THR A 28 12.57 -14.04 -15.21
N LYS A 29 12.18 -12.99 -14.50
CA LYS A 29 12.76 -11.65 -14.69
C LYS A 29 14.10 -11.61 -13.97
N ARG A 30 15.08 -10.95 -14.57
CA ARG A 30 16.42 -10.78 -14.00
C ARG A 30 16.79 -9.32 -13.96
N ILE A 31 17.44 -8.91 -12.88
CA ILE A 31 17.99 -7.58 -12.69
C ILE A 31 19.46 -7.72 -12.25
N SER A 32 20.36 -6.90 -12.75
CA SER A 32 21.74 -6.90 -12.27
C SER A 32 21.81 -6.28 -10.87
N ARG A 33 22.80 -6.69 -10.07
CA ARG A 33 23.00 -6.12 -8.73
C ARG A 33 23.16 -4.60 -8.77
N GLN A 34 23.94 -4.09 -9.72
CA GLN A 34 24.14 -2.66 -9.87
C GLN A 34 22.84 -1.90 -10.13
N VAL A 35 22.00 -2.40 -11.07
CA VAL A 35 20.68 -1.79 -11.35
C VAL A 35 19.74 -1.93 -10.16
N LEU A 36 19.80 -3.03 -9.41
CA LEU A 36 19.02 -3.22 -8.20
C LEU A 36 19.37 -2.17 -7.14
N GLU A 37 20.66 -2.01 -6.86
CA GLU A 37 21.17 -1.01 -5.90
C GLU A 37 20.81 0.42 -6.32
N ASP A 38 20.94 0.74 -7.60
CA ASP A 38 20.59 2.05 -8.16
C ASP A 38 19.08 2.34 -7.99
N LYS A 39 18.22 1.38 -8.30
CA LYS A 39 16.77 1.53 -8.13
C LYS A 39 16.35 1.66 -6.66
N ILE A 40 16.97 0.93 -5.74
CA ILE A 40 16.70 1.08 -4.30
C ILE A 40 17.09 2.49 -3.83
N ARG A 41 18.28 2.96 -4.21
CA ARG A 41 18.71 4.34 -3.90
C ARG A 41 17.80 5.39 -4.53
N GLY A 42 17.37 5.14 -5.78
CA GLY A 42 16.42 6.00 -6.49
C GLY A 42 15.05 6.05 -5.82
N GLY A 43 14.57 4.93 -5.26
CA GLY A 43 13.31 4.88 -4.52
C GLY A 43 13.36 5.73 -3.25
N TRP A 44 14.38 5.54 -2.40
CA TRP A 44 14.59 6.37 -1.22
C TRP A 44 14.78 7.86 -1.56
N ALA A 45 15.56 8.16 -2.58
CA ALA A 45 15.74 9.55 -3.03
C ALA A 45 14.41 10.14 -3.54
N GLY A 46 13.61 9.37 -4.26
CA GLY A 46 12.31 9.79 -4.77
C GLY A 46 11.33 10.13 -3.65
N GLN A 47 11.25 9.29 -2.62
CA GLN A 47 10.45 9.55 -1.43
C GLN A 47 10.90 10.84 -0.73
N MET A 48 12.19 10.98 -0.43
CA MET A 48 12.73 12.17 0.23
C MET A 48 12.50 13.46 -0.58
N ILE A 49 12.59 13.39 -1.90
CA ILE A 49 12.28 14.51 -2.79
C ILE A 49 10.78 14.81 -2.73
N GLY A 50 9.95 13.79 -2.85
CA GLY A 50 8.48 13.93 -2.87
C GLY A 50 7.95 14.59 -1.62
N VAL A 51 8.29 14.06 -0.44
CA VAL A 51 7.83 14.60 0.84
C VAL A 51 8.35 16.02 1.08
N SER A 52 9.62 16.31 0.77
CA SER A 52 10.17 17.66 0.90
C SER A 52 9.61 18.66 -0.12
N PHE A 53 9.14 18.18 -1.27
CA PHE A 53 8.46 18.99 -2.27
C PHE A 53 7.02 19.34 -1.83
N GLY A 54 6.31 18.39 -1.24
CA GLY A 54 4.92 18.56 -0.78
C GLY A 54 4.79 19.36 0.50
N ALA A 55 5.68 19.19 1.46
CA ALA A 55 5.61 19.73 2.80
C ALA A 55 5.29 21.26 2.89
N PRO A 56 5.86 22.16 2.04
CA PRO A 56 5.54 23.58 2.09
C PRO A 56 4.10 23.93 1.72
N THR A 57 3.36 23.01 1.11
CA THR A 57 1.98 23.25 0.64
C THR A 57 0.95 22.43 1.40
N GLU A 58 1.40 21.57 2.29
CA GLU A 58 0.54 20.72 3.10
C GLU A 58 -0.48 21.58 3.89
N PHE A 59 -1.76 21.19 3.85
CA PHE A 59 -2.90 21.89 4.44
C PHE A 59 -3.17 23.33 3.93
N HIS A 60 -2.38 23.86 3.00
CA HIS A 60 -2.55 25.25 2.53
C HIS A 60 -3.57 25.37 1.39
N PHE A 61 -3.83 24.29 0.67
CA PHE A 61 -4.69 24.28 -0.52
C PHE A 61 -5.85 23.28 -0.44
N ASN A 62 -6.33 22.99 0.74
CA ASN A 62 -7.45 22.08 0.94
C ASN A 62 -8.67 22.51 0.12
N GLY A 63 -9.25 21.60 -0.64
CA GLY A 63 -10.42 21.87 -1.48
C GLY A 63 -10.19 22.69 -2.73
N ARG A 64 -8.95 23.08 -3.05
CA ARG A 64 -8.63 23.93 -4.19
C ARG A 64 -7.29 23.55 -4.85
N ILE A 65 -7.17 23.85 -6.12
CA ILE A 65 -5.92 23.69 -6.86
C ILE A 65 -4.95 24.83 -6.55
N ASN A 66 -3.70 24.51 -6.24
CA ASN A 66 -2.63 25.48 -6.22
C ASN A 66 -2.25 25.88 -7.65
N GLU A 67 -2.47 27.14 -8.00
CA GLU A 67 -2.09 27.69 -9.32
C GLU A 67 -0.67 28.27 -9.33
N GLU A 68 0.00 28.33 -8.19
CA GLU A 68 1.36 28.83 -8.07
C GLU A 68 2.38 27.70 -8.27
N ALA A 69 3.51 28.02 -8.90
CA ALA A 69 4.61 27.09 -9.02
C ALA A 69 5.25 26.82 -7.65
N ILE A 70 5.35 25.55 -7.27
CA ILE A 70 6.07 25.15 -6.07
C ILE A 70 7.57 25.41 -6.29
N LYS A 71 8.16 26.23 -5.42
CA LYS A 71 9.59 26.56 -5.47
C LYS A 71 10.38 25.56 -4.63
N TRP A 72 10.82 24.49 -5.25
CA TRP A 72 11.67 23.50 -4.60
C TRP A 72 13.14 23.61 -5.09
N LYS A 73 14.06 23.34 -4.18
CA LYS A 73 15.50 23.29 -4.44
C LYS A 73 16.08 22.01 -3.81
N PRO A 74 17.17 21.45 -4.35
CA PRO A 74 17.79 20.23 -3.82
C PRO A 74 18.14 20.29 -2.33
N GLU A 75 18.49 21.46 -1.80
CA GLU A 75 18.82 21.66 -0.38
C GLU A 75 17.62 21.42 0.55
N MET A 76 16.39 21.58 0.02
CA MET A 76 15.15 21.37 0.77
C MET A 76 14.90 19.89 1.09
N VAL A 77 15.61 18.97 0.45
CA VAL A 77 15.50 17.53 0.73
C VAL A 77 15.85 17.19 2.19
N SER A 78 16.63 18.05 2.87
CA SER A 78 16.94 17.89 4.30
C SER A 78 15.69 17.92 5.20
N ASN A 79 14.58 18.50 4.73
CA ASN A 79 13.31 18.48 5.44
C ASN A 79 12.70 17.07 5.55
N ALA A 80 13.07 16.14 4.67
CA ALA A 80 12.51 14.79 4.69
C ALA A 80 12.74 14.06 6.02
N ILE A 81 13.85 14.32 6.72
CA ILE A 81 14.17 13.64 7.99
C ILE A 81 13.24 13.98 9.15
N VAL A 82 12.45 15.04 9.03
CA VAL A 82 11.47 15.46 10.04
C VAL A 82 10.03 15.16 9.62
N GLN A 83 9.85 14.43 8.52
CA GLN A 83 8.56 13.97 8.02
C GLN A 83 8.26 12.55 8.51
N ASP A 84 7.00 12.31 8.89
CA ASP A 84 6.55 11.01 9.40
C ASP A 84 6.67 9.90 8.37
N ASP A 85 6.43 10.17 7.11
CA ASP A 85 6.72 9.26 5.99
C ASP A 85 8.06 8.55 6.18
N LEU A 86 9.10 9.30 6.50
CA LEU A 86 10.46 8.78 6.55
C LEU A 86 10.82 8.17 7.90
N TYR A 87 10.57 8.88 9.03
CA TYR A 87 11.06 8.37 10.31
C TYR A 87 10.28 7.15 10.82
N VAL A 88 9.00 7.01 10.45
CA VAL A 88 8.22 5.81 10.79
C VAL A 88 8.72 4.61 9.99
N GLU A 89 8.91 4.75 8.68
CA GLU A 89 9.51 3.70 7.85
C GLU A 89 10.87 3.24 8.38
N MET A 90 11.73 4.17 8.77
CA MET A 90 13.05 3.85 9.34
C MET A 90 12.93 3.04 10.63
N THR A 91 11.90 3.29 11.46
CA THR A 91 11.63 2.48 12.66
C THR A 91 11.28 1.04 12.28
N PHE A 92 10.45 0.83 11.27
CA PHE A 92 10.08 -0.52 10.81
C PHE A 92 11.25 -1.22 10.11
N THR A 93 12.04 -0.48 9.35
CA THR A 93 13.25 -1.00 8.73
C THR A 93 14.26 -1.49 9.79
N GLU A 94 14.45 -0.74 10.89
CA GLU A 94 15.29 -1.14 12.02
C GLU A 94 14.80 -2.45 12.67
N VAL A 95 13.49 -2.65 12.79
CA VAL A 95 12.92 -3.92 13.29
C VAL A 95 13.37 -5.09 12.42
N LEU A 96 13.33 -4.92 11.09
CA LEU A 96 13.77 -5.95 10.16
C LEU A 96 15.27 -6.21 10.23
N ASP A 97 16.09 -5.17 10.38
CA ASP A 97 17.53 -5.31 10.55
C ASP A 97 17.90 -6.07 11.84
N ARG A 98 17.16 -5.82 12.91
CA ARG A 98 17.43 -6.41 14.23
C ARG A 98 16.82 -7.80 14.40
N ILE A 99 15.62 -8.04 13.91
CA ILE A 99 14.85 -9.27 14.15
C ILE A 99 14.84 -10.17 12.91
N GLY A 100 14.91 -9.58 11.72
CA GLY A 100 14.83 -10.27 10.43
C GLY A 100 13.44 -10.30 9.84
N LEU A 101 13.33 -10.94 8.67
CA LEU A 101 12.12 -10.96 7.85
C LEU A 101 10.90 -11.65 8.48
N GLN A 102 11.09 -12.36 9.60
CA GLN A 102 10.02 -13.04 10.34
C GLN A 102 9.43 -12.18 11.48
N ALA A 103 9.84 -10.91 11.58
CA ALA A 103 9.29 -9.99 12.57
C ALA A 103 7.75 -9.97 12.53
N THR A 104 7.14 -10.05 13.70
CA THR A 104 5.68 -10.10 13.86
C THR A 104 5.08 -8.71 14.00
N THR A 105 3.78 -8.56 13.75
CA THR A 105 3.04 -7.31 13.97
C THR A 105 3.23 -6.77 15.39
N GLU A 106 3.26 -7.64 16.41
CA GLU A 106 3.52 -7.25 17.80
C GLU A 106 4.92 -6.66 17.97
N GLN A 107 5.95 -7.24 17.34
CA GLN A 107 7.33 -6.75 17.41
C GLN A 107 7.51 -5.39 16.72
N PHE A 108 6.82 -5.15 15.60
CA PHE A 108 6.74 -3.81 15.00
C PHE A 108 6.05 -2.83 15.93
N GLY A 109 4.94 -3.23 16.56
CA GLY A 109 4.22 -2.42 17.54
C GLY A 109 5.09 -2.07 18.76
N ASP A 110 5.90 -2.99 19.28
CA ASP A 110 6.79 -2.73 20.41
C ASP A 110 7.86 -1.68 20.09
N ALA A 111 8.46 -1.73 18.90
CA ALA A 111 9.41 -0.72 18.44
C ALA A 111 8.73 0.63 18.26
N PHE A 112 7.57 0.64 17.62
CA PHE A 112 6.76 1.83 17.39
C PHE A 112 6.32 2.51 18.71
N ARG A 113 5.95 1.72 19.71
CA ARG A 113 5.58 2.20 21.05
C ARG A 113 6.67 3.04 21.70
N THR A 114 7.91 2.65 21.54
CA THR A 114 9.07 3.27 22.19
C THR A 114 9.72 4.38 21.37
N SER A 115 9.26 4.62 20.15
CA SER A 115 9.74 5.71 19.30
C SER A 115 9.41 7.08 19.92
N GLY A 116 10.33 8.05 19.78
CA GLY A 116 10.25 9.33 20.47
C GLY A 116 9.79 10.52 19.64
N TYR A 117 9.51 10.30 18.35
CA TYR A 117 9.08 11.32 17.42
C TYR A 117 7.58 11.63 17.54
N GLU A 118 7.16 12.75 16.97
CA GLU A 118 5.77 13.20 16.95
C GLU A 118 4.94 12.36 15.99
N LEU A 119 3.66 12.13 16.31
CA LEU A 119 2.74 11.33 15.53
C LEU A 119 1.34 11.94 15.53
N TRP A 120 0.59 11.66 14.44
CA TRP A 120 -0.79 12.12 14.25
C TRP A 120 -1.71 10.92 13.96
N HIS A 121 -2.99 11.16 13.88
CA HIS A 121 -4.05 10.27 13.37
C HIS A 121 -3.93 8.79 13.81
N ALA A 122 -3.86 7.86 12.87
CA ALA A 122 -3.80 6.42 13.15
C ALA A 122 -2.54 6.07 13.95
N ASN A 123 -1.41 6.70 13.62
CA ASN A 123 -0.15 6.53 14.31
C ASN A 123 -0.21 6.96 15.77
N ALA A 124 -0.74 8.15 16.05
CA ALA A 124 -0.91 8.65 17.41
C ALA A 124 -1.90 7.78 18.21
N GLY A 125 -2.99 7.37 17.56
CA GLY A 125 -3.96 6.43 18.11
C GLY A 125 -3.32 5.11 18.53
N ALA A 126 -2.58 4.50 17.61
CA ALA A 126 -1.90 3.22 17.84
C ALA A 126 -0.87 3.32 18.98
N ARG A 127 0.00 4.34 18.97
CA ARG A 127 1.01 4.50 20.04
C ARG A 127 0.35 4.73 21.40
N ARG A 128 -0.73 5.50 21.47
CA ARG A 128 -1.49 5.67 22.71
C ARG A 128 -2.02 4.34 23.24
N LEU A 129 -2.61 3.51 22.39
CA LEU A 129 -3.13 2.19 22.75
C LEU A 129 -2.03 1.23 23.17
N LEU A 130 -0.90 1.23 22.46
CA LEU A 130 0.29 0.45 22.83
C LEU A 130 0.83 0.85 24.20
N ASN A 131 0.89 2.15 24.52
CA ASN A 131 1.30 2.65 25.83
C ASN A 131 0.32 2.29 26.97
N GLN A 132 -0.95 2.04 26.64
CA GLN A 132 -1.97 1.52 27.56
C GLN A 132 -1.88 0.00 27.74
N GLY A 133 -0.93 -0.68 27.10
CA GLY A 133 -0.73 -2.13 27.19
C GLY A 133 -1.49 -2.96 26.15
N MET A 134 -2.20 -2.31 25.22
CA MET A 134 -2.80 -3.03 24.08
C MET A 134 -1.69 -3.44 23.11
N LYS A 135 -1.88 -4.58 22.44
CA LYS A 135 -0.89 -5.09 21.48
C LYS A 135 -1.41 -4.98 20.05
N ALA A 136 -0.50 -4.74 19.11
CA ALA A 136 -0.81 -4.91 17.70
C ALA A 136 -1.12 -6.40 17.39
N PRO A 137 -2.08 -6.71 16.52
CA PRO A 137 -2.77 -5.81 15.60
C PRO A 137 -4.00 -5.07 16.16
N LEU A 138 -4.37 -5.26 17.44
CA LEU A 138 -5.56 -4.60 18.01
C LEU A 138 -5.45 -3.07 18.00
N THR A 139 -4.25 -2.52 17.99
CA THR A 139 -4.02 -1.08 17.96
C THR A 139 -4.36 -0.42 16.63
N GLY A 140 -4.44 -1.21 15.54
CA GLY A 140 -4.96 -0.79 14.25
C GLY A 140 -6.45 -1.08 14.05
N ASP A 141 -7.10 -1.81 14.96
CA ASP A 141 -8.50 -2.20 14.82
C ASP A 141 -9.44 -0.99 15.00
N PRO A 142 -10.41 -0.75 14.07
CA PRO A 142 -11.32 0.40 14.12
C PRO A 142 -12.21 0.44 15.38
N ARG A 143 -12.35 -0.66 16.10
CA ARG A 143 -13.05 -0.68 17.40
C ARG A 143 -12.31 0.10 18.49
N TYR A 144 -11.01 0.30 18.35
CA TYR A 144 -10.14 0.93 19.34
C TYR A 144 -9.43 2.17 18.80
N ASN A 145 -9.12 2.18 17.50
CA ASN A 145 -8.47 3.29 16.81
C ASN A 145 -9.43 3.88 15.78
N ILE A 146 -10.04 5.01 16.11
CA ILE A 146 -11.01 5.68 15.23
C ILE A 146 -10.38 6.17 13.92
N HIS A 147 -9.06 6.30 13.88
CA HIS A 147 -8.26 6.70 12.73
C HIS A 147 -7.74 5.49 11.92
N ALA A 148 -8.19 4.27 12.20
CA ALA A 148 -7.70 3.06 11.57
C ALA A 148 -7.74 3.06 10.03
N ASN A 149 -8.56 3.90 9.42
CA ASN A 149 -8.69 4.04 7.97
C ASN A 149 -7.97 5.26 7.39
N ASP A 150 -7.19 5.98 8.20
CA ASP A 150 -6.43 7.14 7.74
C ASP A 150 -5.18 6.73 6.94
N ILE A 151 -4.49 7.71 6.37
CA ILE A 151 -3.45 7.50 5.36
C ILE A 151 -2.11 7.00 5.90
N ASP A 152 -1.93 6.94 7.22
CA ASP A 152 -0.61 6.80 7.85
C ASP A 152 0.23 5.67 7.24
N PHE A 153 -0.28 4.44 7.19
CA PHE A 153 0.47 3.34 6.61
C PHE A 153 0.71 3.50 5.09
N GLN A 154 -0.14 4.24 4.39
CA GLN A 154 0.05 4.48 2.95
C GLN A 154 1.34 5.24 2.67
N ILE A 155 1.68 6.22 3.52
CA ILE A 155 2.88 7.05 3.37
C ILE A 155 4.14 6.41 3.97
N GLU A 156 4.01 5.26 4.61
CA GLU A 156 5.05 4.57 5.40
C GLU A 156 5.37 3.16 4.88
N SER A 157 5.05 2.86 3.62
CA SER A 157 5.14 1.49 3.07
C SER A 157 6.13 1.32 1.92
N ASP A 158 6.82 2.37 1.51
CA ASP A 158 7.72 2.39 0.36
C ASP A 158 8.86 1.38 0.50
N PHE A 159 9.45 1.28 1.72
CA PHE A 159 10.51 0.34 2.04
C PHE A 159 10.13 -1.12 1.74
N ILE A 160 8.85 -1.48 1.93
CA ILE A 160 8.35 -2.83 1.69
C ILE A 160 8.48 -3.19 0.21
N GLY A 161 8.05 -2.28 -0.67
CA GLY A 161 8.19 -2.47 -2.11
C GLY A 161 9.65 -2.47 -2.56
N LEU A 162 10.50 -1.64 -1.95
CA LEU A 162 11.93 -1.58 -2.22
C LEU A 162 12.67 -2.87 -1.79
N MET A 163 12.19 -3.56 -0.75
CA MET A 163 12.73 -4.85 -0.30
C MET A 163 12.24 -6.05 -1.11
N THR A 164 11.16 -5.91 -1.86
CA THR A 164 10.48 -7.00 -2.58
C THR A 164 10.44 -6.82 -4.10
N PRO A 165 11.59 -6.61 -4.78
CA PRO A 165 11.66 -6.27 -6.20
C PRO A 165 10.98 -7.33 -7.08
N GLY A 166 9.86 -6.98 -7.70
CA GLY A 166 9.06 -7.87 -8.56
C GLY A 166 8.28 -8.97 -7.83
N LEU A 167 8.14 -8.87 -6.50
CA LEU A 167 7.49 -9.86 -5.63
C LEU A 167 6.29 -9.22 -4.89
N PRO A 168 5.22 -8.81 -5.59
CA PRO A 168 4.10 -8.10 -4.97
C PRO A 168 3.34 -8.93 -3.92
N GLN A 169 3.35 -10.27 -4.01
CA GLN A 169 2.75 -11.12 -2.98
C GLN A 169 3.54 -11.09 -1.68
N GLU A 170 4.87 -11.09 -1.76
CA GLU A 170 5.72 -10.91 -0.59
C GLU A 170 5.56 -9.52 0.00
N ALA A 171 5.46 -8.48 -0.85
CA ALA A 171 5.13 -7.13 -0.40
C ALA A 171 3.83 -7.11 0.42
N ASN A 172 2.78 -7.77 -0.03
CA ASN A 172 1.51 -7.84 0.69
C ASN A 172 1.63 -8.53 2.06
N ILE A 173 2.43 -9.60 2.18
CA ILE A 173 2.66 -10.29 3.46
C ILE A 173 3.33 -9.35 4.47
N PHE A 174 4.29 -8.55 4.02
CA PHE A 174 4.92 -7.54 4.89
C PHE A 174 3.98 -6.39 5.20
N ALA A 175 3.29 -5.86 4.19
CA ALA A 175 2.34 -4.76 4.34
C ALA A 175 1.20 -5.11 5.31
N ASP A 176 0.68 -6.33 5.26
CA ASP A 176 -0.33 -6.82 6.20
C ASP A 176 0.19 -6.77 7.65
N ARG A 177 1.41 -7.27 7.88
CA ARG A 177 2.01 -7.28 9.22
C ARG A 177 2.29 -5.89 9.77
N VAL A 178 2.87 -5.01 8.96
CA VAL A 178 3.26 -3.66 9.39
C VAL A 178 2.04 -2.76 9.50
N GLY A 179 1.18 -2.75 8.49
CA GLY A 179 0.01 -1.88 8.43
C GLY A 179 -0.96 -2.07 9.59
N HIS A 180 -1.11 -3.30 10.06
CA HIS A 180 -1.99 -3.59 11.21
C HIS A 180 -1.43 -3.13 12.57
N VAL A 181 -0.28 -2.49 12.63
CA VAL A 181 0.16 -1.77 13.84
C VAL A 181 -0.73 -0.56 14.09
N MET A 182 -1.11 0.20 13.05
CA MET A 182 -1.85 1.45 13.16
C MET A 182 -3.14 1.50 12.35
N ASN A 183 -3.23 0.78 11.22
CA ASN A 183 -4.33 0.88 10.27
C ASN A 183 -5.12 -0.44 10.12
N TYR A 184 -6.26 -0.34 9.42
CA TYR A 184 -7.13 -1.45 9.06
C TYR A 184 -7.84 -1.16 7.72
N GLY A 185 -8.33 -2.21 7.03
CA GLY A 185 -9.13 -2.06 5.81
C GLY A 185 -8.43 -1.25 4.72
N ASP A 186 -9.09 -0.24 4.19
CA ASP A 186 -8.54 0.60 3.12
C ASP A 186 -7.30 1.39 3.56
N GLY A 187 -7.13 1.69 4.85
CA GLY A 187 -5.90 2.27 5.38
C GLY A 187 -4.68 1.33 5.21
N VAL A 188 -4.87 0.00 5.34
CA VAL A 188 -3.83 -0.98 5.00
C VAL A 188 -3.70 -1.16 3.50
N TYR A 189 -4.80 -1.14 2.75
CA TYR A 189 -4.78 -1.30 1.29
C TYR A 189 -4.03 -0.17 0.60
N GLY A 190 -4.07 1.05 1.12
CA GLY A 190 -3.23 2.15 0.63
C GLY A 190 -1.75 1.78 0.63
N GLY A 191 -1.23 1.31 1.76
CA GLY A 191 0.16 0.85 1.87
C GLY A 191 0.47 -0.36 0.98
N MET A 192 -0.44 -1.35 0.90
CA MET A 192 -0.28 -2.50 -0.02
C MET A 192 -0.19 -2.05 -1.48
N PHE A 193 -0.99 -1.06 -1.86
CA PHE A 193 -0.98 -0.51 -3.22
C PHE A 193 0.37 0.15 -3.54
N PHE A 194 0.88 1.01 -2.66
CA PHE A 194 2.18 1.66 -2.85
C PHE A 194 3.33 0.64 -2.84
N ALA A 195 3.39 -0.26 -1.87
CA ALA A 195 4.37 -1.33 -1.83
C ALA A 195 4.35 -2.17 -3.12
N GLY A 196 3.16 -2.47 -3.64
CA GLY A 196 2.97 -3.18 -4.92
C GLY A 196 3.49 -2.39 -6.12
N MET A 197 3.29 -1.07 -6.15
CA MET A 197 3.83 -0.19 -7.20
C MET A 197 5.36 -0.15 -7.15
N TYR A 198 5.96 0.05 -5.98
CA TYR A 198 7.43 0.03 -5.83
C TYR A 198 8.02 -1.32 -6.25
N ALA A 199 7.44 -2.43 -5.81
CA ALA A 199 7.88 -3.77 -6.23
C ALA A 199 7.80 -3.94 -7.76
N ALA A 200 6.76 -3.43 -8.41
CA ALA A 200 6.58 -3.50 -9.86
C ALA A 200 7.58 -2.63 -10.62
N ALA A 201 7.91 -1.44 -10.10
CA ALA A 201 8.77 -0.45 -10.75
C ALA A 201 10.23 -0.92 -10.96
N PHE A 202 10.63 -2.00 -10.32
CA PHE A 202 11.92 -2.64 -10.63
C PHE A 202 11.98 -3.21 -12.05
N PHE A 203 10.83 -3.57 -12.64
CA PHE A 203 10.73 -4.25 -13.92
C PHE A 203 9.74 -3.62 -14.90
N GLU A 204 9.08 -2.55 -14.51
CA GLU A 204 8.18 -1.75 -15.34
C GLU A 204 8.56 -0.27 -15.23
N SER A 205 8.56 0.43 -16.36
CA SER A 205 8.91 1.86 -16.44
C SER A 205 7.74 2.73 -16.88
N ASP A 206 6.69 2.13 -17.40
CA ASP A 206 5.45 2.83 -17.74
C ASP A 206 4.67 3.11 -16.45
N THR A 207 4.55 4.39 -16.08
CA THR A 207 3.90 4.82 -14.83
C THR A 207 2.47 4.30 -14.72
N ARG A 208 1.70 4.34 -15.81
CA ARG A 208 0.33 3.83 -15.80
C ARG A 208 0.28 2.34 -15.50
N LYS A 209 1.17 1.57 -16.12
CA LYS A 209 1.26 0.12 -15.84
C LYS A 209 1.73 -0.17 -14.43
N VAL A 210 2.61 0.64 -13.86
CA VAL A 210 3.01 0.52 -12.45
C VAL A 210 1.79 0.68 -11.54
N VAL A 211 0.95 1.71 -11.76
CA VAL A 211 -0.31 1.91 -11.03
C VAL A 211 -1.27 0.71 -11.22
N GLU A 212 -1.45 0.24 -12.46
CA GLU A 212 -2.30 -0.93 -12.76
C GLU A 212 -1.78 -2.22 -12.09
N LEU A 213 -0.47 -2.34 -11.90
CA LEU A 213 0.15 -3.46 -11.18
C LEU A 213 -0.05 -3.33 -9.67
N GLY A 214 0.07 -2.13 -9.11
CA GLY A 214 -0.25 -1.84 -7.71
C GLY A 214 -1.68 -2.21 -7.35
N LEU A 215 -2.66 -1.93 -8.23
CA LEU A 215 -4.06 -2.32 -8.04
C LEU A 215 -4.28 -3.83 -7.87
N LYS A 216 -3.35 -4.67 -8.34
CA LYS A 216 -3.43 -6.13 -8.16
C LYS A 216 -3.03 -6.59 -6.76
N SER A 217 -2.46 -5.70 -5.97
CA SER A 217 -2.04 -5.96 -4.59
C SER A 217 -3.19 -5.80 -3.59
N ILE A 218 -4.33 -5.23 -4.01
CA ILE A 218 -5.45 -4.93 -3.14
C ILE A 218 -6.75 -5.56 -3.63
N PRO A 219 -7.77 -5.76 -2.76
CA PRO A 219 -9.06 -6.29 -3.18
C PRO A 219 -9.71 -5.40 -4.25
N ALA A 220 -10.21 -6.03 -5.31
CA ALA A 220 -10.79 -5.31 -6.44
C ALA A 220 -12.02 -4.46 -6.05
N GLU A 221 -12.77 -4.89 -5.03
CA GLU A 221 -13.98 -4.22 -4.56
C GLU A 221 -13.73 -3.24 -3.40
N SER A 222 -12.48 -3.08 -2.96
CA SER A 222 -12.11 -2.07 -1.95
C SER A 222 -12.49 -0.67 -2.43
N GLU A 223 -12.81 0.21 -1.52
CA GLU A 223 -13.12 1.61 -1.87
C GLU A 223 -11.90 2.29 -2.48
N TYR A 224 -10.73 2.10 -1.88
CA TYR A 224 -9.45 2.56 -2.41
C TYR A 224 -9.23 2.11 -3.88
N GLY A 225 -9.41 0.82 -4.16
CA GLY A 225 -9.26 0.29 -5.53
C GLY A 225 -10.26 0.88 -6.52
N ARG A 226 -11.47 1.21 -6.08
CA ARG A 226 -12.48 1.89 -6.93
C ARG A 226 -12.07 3.32 -7.25
N VAL A 227 -11.55 4.06 -6.27
CA VAL A 227 -11.03 5.42 -6.48
C VAL A 227 -9.94 5.42 -7.54
N ILE A 228 -8.92 4.57 -7.40
CA ILE A 228 -7.81 4.52 -8.35
C ILE A 228 -8.29 4.13 -9.77
N ARG A 229 -9.23 3.20 -9.89
CA ARG A 229 -9.81 2.83 -11.20
C ARG A 229 -10.57 3.98 -11.86
N ASP A 230 -11.30 4.75 -11.07
CA ASP A 230 -11.99 5.94 -11.59
C ASP A 230 -10.96 6.96 -12.12
N VAL A 231 -9.91 7.24 -11.37
CA VAL A 231 -8.82 8.14 -11.81
C VAL A 231 -8.17 7.64 -13.10
N LEU A 232 -7.84 6.35 -13.18
CA LEU A 232 -7.30 5.76 -14.40
C LEU A 232 -8.24 5.90 -15.59
N THR A 233 -9.54 5.73 -15.36
CA THR A 233 -10.57 5.85 -16.40
C THR A 233 -10.69 7.29 -16.88
N TRP A 234 -10.82 8.23 -15.96
CA TRP A 234 -10.97 9.65 -16.28
C TRP A 234 -9.71 10.24 -16.91
N SER A 235 -8.53 9.86 -16.44
CA SER A 235 -7.26 10.27 -17.05
C SER A 235 -7.11 9.78 -18.50
N ALA A 236 -7.64 8.59 -18.82
CA ALA A 236 -7.65 8.10 -20.19
C ALA A 236 -8.66 8.85 -21.08
N GLN A 237 -9.78 9.31 -20.50
CA GLN A 237 -10.79 10.11 -21.22
C GLN A 237 -10.36 11.58 -21.39
N HIS A 238 -9.56 12.10 -20.47
CA HIS A 238 -9.13 13.50 -20.42
C HIS A 238 -7.61 13.60 -20.21
N PRO A 239 -6.79 13.12 -21.18
CA PRO A 239 -5.33 12.98 -20.99
C PRO A 239 -4.60 14.30 -20.77
N ASP A 240 -5.14 15.41 -21.29
CA ASP A 240 -4.53 16.73 -21.22
C ASP A 240 -5.19 17.66 -20.20
N ASP A 241 -6.19 17.16 -19.44
CA ASP A 241 -6.96 17.96 -18.47
C ASP A 241 -7.01 17.30 -17.08
N TRP A 242 -5.88 17.31 -16.39
CA TRP A 242 -5.79 16.79 -15.04
C TRP A 242 -6.68 17.57 -14.03
N LYS A 243 -6.97 18.85 -14.29
CA LYS A 243 -7.85 19.67 -13.44
C LYS A 243 -9.28 19.17 -13.48
N LEU A 244 -9.75 18.75 -14.66
CA LEU A 244 -11.05 18.09 -14.78
C LEU A 244 -11.07 16.74 -14.07
N VAL A 245 -9.99 15.95 -14.19
CA VAL A 245 -9.87 14.67 -13.47
C VAL A 245 -9.91 14.90 -11.97
N TRP A 246 -9.20 15.87 -11.45
CA TRP A 246 -9.25 16.26 -10.04
C TRP A 246 -10.66 16.65 -9.59
N LYS A 247 -11.37 17.45 -10.41
CA LYS A 247 -12.75 17.83 -10.12
C LYS A 247 -13.70 16.63 -10.07
N LEU A 248 -13.59 15.70 -11.02
CA LEU A 248 -14.40 14.49 -11.04
C LEU A 248 -14.14 13.60 -9.81
N LEU A 249 -12.87 13.51 -9.41
CA LEU A 249 -12.46 12.79 -8.22
C LEU A 249 -13.10 13.42 -6.97
N LYS A 250 -12.94 14.73 -6.81
CA LYS A 250 -13.54 15.49 -5.70
C LYS A 250 -15.06 15.36 -5.67
N ASP A 251 -15.74 15.58 -6.77
CA ASP A 251 -17.22 15.52 -6.84
C ASP A 251 -17.78 14.14 -6.47
N LYS A 252 -17.06 13.07 -6.73
CA LYS A 252 -17.52 11.69 -6.45
C LYS A 252 -17.07 11.17 -5.10
N TRP A 253 -15.82 11.44 -4.68
CA TRP A 253 -15.17 10.72 -3.60
C TRP A 253 -14.81 11.59 -2.39
N ASP A 254 -14.80 12.93 -2.54
CA ASP A 254 -14.62 13.83 -1.42
C ASP A 254 -15.89 13.82 -0.57
N LYS A 255 -15.84 13.04 0.50
CA LYS A 255 -16.94 12.94 1.47
C LYS A 255 -16.45 13.50 2.79
N ASP A 256 -17.16 14.47 3.30
CA ASP A 256 -17.02 14.86 4.70
C ASP A 256 -17.41 13.65 5.56
N ASP A 257 -16.43 13.03 6.19
CA ASP A 257 -16.70 12.01 7.20
C ASP A 257 -16.83 12.70 8.57
N PRO A 258 -18.06 12.80 9.10
CA PRO A 258 -18.30 13.49 10.37
C PRO A 258 -17.67 12.78 11.58
N CYS A 259 -17.22 11.51 11.42
CA CYS A 259 -16.53 10.76 12.47
C CYS A 259 -15.04 11.12 12.58
N THR A 260 -14.50 11.81 11.59
CA THR A 260 -13.07 12.09 11.45
C THR A 260 -12.80 13.60 11.36
N GLU A 261 -13.51 14.42 12.18
CA GLU A 261 -13.28 15.85 12.24
C GLU A 261 -11.77 16.15 12.39
N GLY A 262 -11.12 16.57 11.32
CA GLY A 262 -9.69 16.82 11.24
C GLY A 262 -8.80 15.59 11.01
N ALA A 263 -9.35 14.39 10.75
CA ALA A 263 -8.57 13.23 10.39
C ALA A 263 -8.31 13.18 8.88
N LEU A 264 -7.12 12.74 8.53
CA LEU A 264 -6.73 12.48 7.15
C LEU A 264 -7.29 11.11 6.72
N ASN A 265 -8.44 11.12 6.08
CA ASN A 265 -8.96 9.93 5.41
C ASN A 265 -8.14 9.73 4.11
N PRO A 266 -7.72 8.49 3.74
CA PRO A 266 -7.06 8.21 2.46
C PRO A 266 -7.90 8.64 1.25
N PHE A 267 -9.19 8.85 1.42
CA PHE A 267 -10.10 9.39 0.42
C PHE A 267 -10.36 10.89 0.56
N ASN A 268 -9.82 11.54 1.57
CA ASN A 268 -9.87 13.00 1.66
C ASN A 268 -8.78 13.58 0.76
N ILE A 269 -9.19 13.94 -0.45
CA ILE A 269 -8.34 14.48 -1.50
C ILE A 269 -7.76 15.83 -1.11
N ASP A 270 -8.44 16.56 -0.25
CA ASP A 270 -8.03 17.88 0.23
C ASP A 270 -6.86 17.82 1.21
N ALA A 271 -6.59 16.65 1.78
CA ALA A 271 -5.48 16.44 2.69
C ALA A 271 -4.14 16.12 1.98
N LYS A 272 -4.13 16.04 0.63
CA LYS A 272 -2.92 15.65 -0.13
C LYS A 272 -2.64 16.54 -1.33
#